data_1d4e2b4e3ee38e9e784006abb46b4c78
#
_entry.id   1d4e2b4e3ee38e9e784006abb46b4c78
#
_cell.length_a   1.000
_cell.length_b   1.000
_cell.length_c   1.000
_cell.angle_alpha   90.00
_cell.angle_beta   90.00
_cell.angle_gamma   90.00
#
_symmetry.space_group_name_H-M   'P 1'
#
loop_
_entity.id
_entity.type
_entity.pdbx_description
1 polymer ?
#
loop_
_entity_poly.entity_id
_entity_poly.type
_entity_poly.pdbx_seq_one_letter_code
_entity_poly.pdbx_strand_id
1 'polypeptide(L)'
;MLLTPLAVDLDRPLRPTWSEEYTVATDCTLHQIAPYIGRMKTSMARALVLESTRPGNLVVDPFCGCGVVALEAAVSGRRVVAGDWNPYAALLTRAKLFPPPSLRAAERRLQDVWRLSRKLLPEQDLGAVPTWVQRFFHQETLRNALAFRDACIQRGDDFLLACILGILHHQRPGFLSYPSSHLVPYLRDRRFPPLLFPDMYEERDVFSRVTAKVRRTFRRPPGPFSESRRVICTDARKFPRVRGIRAVITSPPYMNELDYVRDNRLRLWFIDRSLPEGLELGCRDREAAFMTLMGSVCCRLAPGIERDGYFILVVGDATRGGGRAGHTAALTQQLFASEAALSLFRLEGTYRDKIPDLRRSRRECNGTKTETVLLYRRVGSST
;
A
#
# COMPACT_ATOMS: atom_id res chain seq x y z
N MET A 1 30.54 8.03 14.97
CA MET A 1 30.20 7.32 16.21
C MET A 1 29.27 6.18 15.85
N LEU A 2 29.83 4.97 15.69
CA LEU A 2 29.09 3.77 15.34
C LEU A 2 28.32 3.32 16.58
N LEU A 3 26.99 3.42 16.53
CA LEU A 3 26.13 2.85 17.55
C LEU A 3 26.25 1.33 17.48
N THR A 4 26.85 0.74 18.49
CA THR A 4 26.89 -0.70 18.73
C THR A 4 25.43 -1.22 18.77
N PRO A 5 25.06 -2.27 18.04
CA PRO A 5 23.71 -2.82 18.14
C PRO A 5 23.53 -3.37 19.54
N LEU A 6 22.61 -2.79 20.30
CA LEU A 6 22.14 -3.37 21.57
C LEU A 6 21.70 -4.81 21.30
N ALA A 7 22.28 -5.75 22.02
CA ALA A 7 21.85 -7.13 22.04
C ALA A 7 20.41 -7.18 22.56
N VAL A 8 19.44 -7.40 21.67
CA VAL A 8 18.03 -7.55 22.07
C VAL A 8 17.90 -8.95 22.69
N ASP A 9 17.53 -8.97 23.94
CA ASP A 9 17.20 -10.17 24.68
C ASP A 9 15.94 -10.80 24.06
N LEU A 10 16.09 -11.99 23.46
CA LEU A 10 15.01 -12.69 22.75
C LEU A 10 13.98 -13.30 23.72
N ASP A 11 14.26 -13.33 25.02
CA ASP A 11 13.34 -13.86 26.04
C ASP A 11 12.39 -12.80 26.60
N ARG A 12 12.58 -11.54 26.23
CA ARG A 12 11.72 -10.46 26.68
C ARG A 12 10.51 -10.32 25.74
N PRO A 13 9.26 -10.23 26.26
CA PRO A 13 8.10 -9.99 25.43
C PRO A 13 8.24 -8.67 24.66
N LEU A 14 7.92 -8.71 23.35
CA LEU A 14 7.97 -7.52 22.50
C LEU A 14 7.03 -6.44 23.06
N ARG A 15 7.53 -5.22 23.16
CA ARG A 15 6.74 -4.03 23.56
C ARG A 15 6.96 -2.92 22.54
N PRO A 16 6.44 -3.08 21.31
CA PRO A 16 6.64 -2.09 20.28
C PRO A 16 6.00 -0.76 20.70
N THR A 17 6.78 0.30 20.62
CA THR A 17 6.31 1.65 20.86
C THR A 17 6.43 2.46 19.58
N TRP A 18 5.37 3.16 19.21
CA TRP A 18 5.37 4.07 18.06
C TRP A 18 4.78 5.42 18.45
N SER A 19 5.22 6.47 17.76
CA SER A 19 4.68 7.80 17.94
C SER A 19 3.24 7.88 17.44
N GLU A 20 2.37 8.53 18.21
CA GLU A 20 1.02 8.89 17.77
C GLU A 20 1.07 9.94 16.66
N GLU A 21 2.14 10.72 16.58
CA GLU A 21 2.34 11.74 15.56
C GLU A 21 2.73 11.12 14.22
N TYR A 22 2.16 11.68 13.17
CA TYR A 22 2.51 11.31 11.80
C TYR A 22 3.76 12.07 11.37
N THR A 23 4.92 11.47 11.50
CA THR A 23 6.21 12.10 11.18
C THR A 23 6.51 12.09 9.67
N VAL A 24 5.61 12.70 8.87
CA VAL A 24 5.85 12.90 7.42
C VAL A 24 7.17 13.65 7.16
N ALA A 25 7.62 14.44 8.12
CA ALA A 25 8.85 15.23 8.00
C ALA A 25 10.13 14.38 8.01
N THR A 26 10.15 13.22 8.67
CA THR A 26 11.33 12.36 8.84
C THR A 26 11.31 11.10 8.00
N ASP A 27 10.14 10.70 7.50
CA ASP A 27 9.98 9.46 6.74
C ASP A 27 10.67 9.51 5.37
N CYS A 28 11.08 8.33 4.90
CA CYS A 28 11.51 8.15 3.51
C CYS A 28 10.43 8.64 2.54
N THR A 29 10.81 9.52 1.61
CA THR A 29 9.84 10.15 0.70
C THR A 29 9.22 9.21 -0.32
N LEU A 30 9.73 7.98 -0.47
CA LEU A 30 9.08 6.92 -1.25
C LEU A 30 7.71 6.52 -0.66
N HIS A 31 7.47 6.69 0.65
CA HIS A 31 6.13 6.49 1.22
C HIS A 31 5.08 7.41 0.64
N GLN A 32 5.49 8.53 0.02
CA GLN A 32 4.62 9.54 -0.57
C GLN A 32 4.51 9.43 -2.10
N ILE A 33 5.01 8.33 -2.72
CA ILE A 33 5.04 8.18 -4.18
C ILE A 33 3.65 8.30 -4.80
N ALA A 34 2.63 7.74 -4.14
CA ALA A 34 1.24 7.87 -4.56
C ALA A 34 0.30 7.81 -3.34
N PRO A 35 -0.91 8.40 -3.45
CA PRO A 35 -1.93 8.25 -2.42
C PRO A 35 -2.45 6.82 -2.40
N TYR A 36 -2.62 6.28 -1.19
CA TYR A 36 -3.24 4.99 -0.94
C TYR A 36 -4.03 5.07 0.37
N ILE A 37 -5.31 4.67 0.30
CA ILE A 37 -6.23 4.75 1.44
C ILE A 37 -6.05 3.52 2.33
N GLY A 38 -6.14 3.70 3.65
CA GLY A 38 -6.01 2.57 4.60
C GLY A 38 -4.59 2.06 4.81
N ARG A 39 -3.57 2.88 4.53
CA ARG A 39 -2.18 2.50 4.79
C ARG A 39 -1.86 2.53 6.28
N MET A 40 -1.09 1.55 6.74
CA MET A 40 -0.50 1.52 8.09
C MET A 40 0.36 2.76 8.36
N LYS A 41 0.44 3.21 9.62
CA LYS A 41 1.40 4.27 10.02
C LYS A 41 2.83 3.80 9.81
N THR A 42 3.68 4.65 9.24
CA THR A 42 5.10 4.33 9.00
C THR A 42 5.84 4.05 10.30
N SER A 43 5.58 4.85 11.35
CA SER A 43 6.19 4.66 12.67
C SER A 43 5.80 3.31 13.30
N MET A 44 4.55 2.89 13.17
CA MET A 44 4.09 1.56 13.62
C MET A 44 4.80 0.45 12.85
N ALA A 45 4.79 0.50 11.51
CA ALA A 45 5.45 -0.51 10.70
C ALA A 45 6.94 -0.64 11.04
N ARG A 46 7.64 0.51 11.20
CA ARG A 46 9.04 0.56 11.62
C ARG A 46 9.26 -0.08 12.97
N ALA A 47 8.45 0.28 13.99
CA ALA A 47 8.54 -0.30 15.33
C ALA A 47 8.35 -1.81 15.30
N LEU A 48 7.29 -2.29 14.61
CA LEU A 48 7.02 -3.73 14.50
C LEU A 48 8.16 -4.49 13.82
N VAL A 49 8.74 -3.93 12.74
CA VAL A 49 9.89 -4.53 12.05
C VAL A 49 11.13 -4.57 12.95
N LEU A 50 11.48 -3.46 13.58
CA LEU A 50 12.71 -3.37 14.37
C LEU A 50 12.68 -4.24 15.64
N GLU A 51 11.53 -4.29 16.30
CA GLU A 51 11.35 -5.08 17.52
C GLU A 51 11.29 -6.59 17.26
N SER A 52 10.64 -7.02 16.16
CA SER A 52 10.44 -8.44 15.88
C SER A 52 11.54 -9.08 15.03
N THR A 53 12.43 -8.30 14.43
CA THR A 53 13.42 -8.81 13.46
C THR A 53 14.79 -8.14 13.61
N ARG A 54 15.80 -8.74 12.97
CA ARG A 54 17.17 -8.20 12.82
C ARG A 54 17.54 -8.07 11.34
N PRO A 55 18.58 -7.28 10.98
CA PRO A 55 19.12 -7.27 9.63
C PRO A 55 19.38 -8.70 9.13
N GLY A 56 19.10 -8.96 7.84
CA GLY A 56 19.19 -10.29 7.22
C GLY A 56 17.97 -11.21 7.46
N ASN A 57 17.11 -10.94 8.45
CA ASN A 57 15.89 -11.71 8.65
C ASN A 57 14.87 -11.52 7.52
N LEU A 58 14.00 -12.50 7.32
CA LEU A 58 12.94 -12.45 6.34
C LEU A 58 11.63 -11.94 6.95
N VAL A 59 11.11 -10.86 6.38
CA VAL A 59 9.80 -10.30 6.66
C VAL A 59 8.85 -10.62 5.51
N VAL A 60 7.65 -11.09 5.83
CA VAL A 60 6.60 -11.40 4.85
C VAL A 60 5.37 -10.54 5.11
N ASP A 61 4.80 -9.96 4.04
CA ASP A 61 3.56 -9.19 4.09
C ASP A 61 2.63 -9.60 2.93
N PRO A 62 1.66 -10.52 3.18
CA PRO A 62 0.76 -11.04 2.14
C PRO A 62 -0.39 -10.11 1.76
N PHE A 63 -0.59 -9.00 2.49
CA PHE A 63 -1.56 -7.94 2.21
C PHE A 63 -0.85 -6.58 2.21
N CYS A 64 0.19 -6.45 1.38
CA CYS A 64 1.16 -5.38 1.51
C CYS A 64 0.61 -3.97 1.17
N GLY A 65 -0.56 -3.88 0.54
CA GLY A 65 -1.12 -2.61 0.13
C GLY A 65 -0.09 -1.78 -0.62
N CYS A 66 0.12 -0.55 -0.19
CA CYS A 66 1.14 0.30 -0.79
C CYS A 66 2.56 0.07 -0.27
N GLY A 67 2.84 -1.07 0.40
CA GLY A 67 4.19 -1.50 0.79
C GLY A 67 4.82 -0.69 1.92
N VAL A 68 4.07 -0.36 2.98
CA VAL A 68 4.65 0.36 4.13
C VAL A 68 5.57 -0.55 4.92
N VAL A 69 5.08 -1.72 5.34
CA VAL A 69 5.89 -2.73 6.05
C VAL A 69 7.07 -3.18 5.19
N ALA A 70 6.81 -3.47 3.91
CA ALA A 70 7.83 -3.93 2.98
C ALA A 70 8.98 -2.92 2.82
N LEU A 71 8.67 -1.61 2.72
CA LEU A 71 9.70 -0.57 2.61
C LEU A 71 10.46 -0.40 3.93
N GLU A 72 9.79 -0.36 5.08
CA GLU A 72 10.47 -0.25 6.38
C GLU A 72 11.38 -1.45 6.66
N ALA A 73 10.96 -2.66 6.28
CA ALA A 73 11.80 -3.85 6.38
C ALA A 73 13.03 -3.75 5.48
N ALA A 74 12.86 -3.36 4.21
CA ALA A 74 13.97 -3.22 3.26
C ALA A 74 14.97 -2.13 3.66
N VAL A 75 14.48 -0.96 4.11
CA VAL A 75 15.32 0.15 4.58
C VAL A 75 16.13 -0.24 5.81
N SER A 76 15.59 -1.14 6.63
CA SER A 76 16.24 -1.63 7.85
C SER A 76 17.11 -2.88 7.60
N GLY A 77 17.41 -3.25 6.36
CA GLY A 77 18.30 -4.35 6.00
C GLY A 77 17.67 -5.74 6.20
N ARG A 78 16.35 -5.88 6.03
CA ARG A 78 15.64 -7.16 6.08
C ARG A 78 15.37 -7.66 4.67
N ARG A 79 15.37 -8.99 4.51
CA ARG A 79 14.82 -9.64 3.31
C ARG A 79 13.31 -9.49 3.29
N VAL A 80 12.70 -9.30 2.12
CA VAL A 80 11.27 -9.02 2.00
C VAL A 80 10.60 -9.90 0.95
N VAL A 81 9.47 -10.50 1.32
CA VAL A 81 8.50 -11.05 0.37
C VAL A 81 7.15 -10.41 0.66
N ALA A 82 6.65 -9.63 -0.28
CA ALA A 82 5.39 -8.90 -0.16
C ALA A 82 4.43 -9.29 -1.29
N GLY A 83 3.15 -9.22 -1.04
CA GLY A 83 2.14 -9.46 -2.05
C GLY A 83 0.83 -8.76 -1.78
N ASP A 84 0.13 -8.54 -2.87
CA ASP A 84 -1.24 -8.02 -2.84
C ASP A 84 -1.96 -8.49 -4.12
N TRP A 85 -3.27 -8.71 -4.04
CA TRP A 85 -4.07 -9.06 -5.20
C TRP A 85 -4.40 -7.84 -6.08
N ASN A 86 -4.37 -6.64 -5.47
CA ASN A 86 -4.63 -5.38 -6.16
C ASN A 86 -3.39 -4.97 -6.97
N PRO A 87 -3.47 -4.90 -8.31
CA PRO A 87 -2.32 -4.56 -9.15
C PRO A 87 -1.75 -3.17 -8.86
N TYR A 88 -2.56 -2.22 -8.41
CA TYR A 88 -2.07 -0.91 -8.00
C TYR A 88 -1.24 -0.99 -6.71
N ALA A 89 -1.66 -1.76 -5.74
CA ALA A 89 -0.91 -2.00 -4.51
C ALA A 89 0.44 -2.67 -4.79
N ALA A 90 0.43 -3.75 -5.57
CA ALA A 90 1.65 -4.46 -5.98
C ALA A 90 2.61 -3.56 -6.77
N LEU A 91 2.09 -2.73 -7.70
CA LEU A 91 2.87 -1.74 -8.44
C LEU A 91 3.54 -0.72 -7.50
N LEU A 92 2.80 -0.14 -6.56
CA LEU A 92 3.35 0.81 -5.60
C LEU A 92 4.45 0.19 -4.74
N THR A 93 4.24 -1.04 -4.32
CA THR A 93 5.23 -1.78 -3.52
C THR A 93 6.49 -2.07 -4.34
N ARG A 94 6.38 -2.50 -5.61
CA ARG A 94 7.54 -2.65 -6.50
C ARG A 94 8.27 -1.33 -6.74
N ALA A 95 7.54 -0.26 -7.01
CA ALA A 95 8.13 1.07 -7.22
C ALA A 95 8.94 1.56 -6.01
N LYS A 96 8.51 1.22 -4.80
CA LYS A 96 9.21 1.57 -3.55
C LYS A 96 10.41 0.67 -3.26
N LEU A 97 10.30 -0.62 -3.56
CA LEU A 97 11.36 -1.58 -3.29
C LEU A 97 12.45 -1.61 -4.37
N PHE A 98 12.14 -1.17 -5.60
CA PHE A 98 13.07 -1.14 -6.73
C PHE A 98 13.16 0.25 -7.36
N PRO A 99 13.38 1.32 -6.57
CA PRO A 99 13.52 2.66 -7.11
C PRO A 99 14.81 2.79 -7.92
N PRO A 100 14.92 3.78 -8.81
CA PRO A 100 16.20 4.15 -9.39
C PRO A 100 17.24 4.45 -8.28
N PRO A 101 18.54 4.14 -8.49
CA PRO A 101 19.55 4.24 -7.43
C PRO A 101 19.87 5.69 -7.03
N SER A 102 19.48 6.68 -7.83
CA SER A 102 19.67 8.09 -7.54
C SER A 102 18.68 8.98 -8.30
N LEU A 103 18.53 10.22 -7.87
CA LEU A 103 17.73 11.22 -8.61
C LEU A 103 18.21 11.35 -10.06
N ARG A 104 19.52 11.44 -10.28
CA ARG A 104 20.11 11.53 -11.64
C ARG A 104 19.73 10.32 -12.51
N ALA A 105 19.71 9.10 -11.93
CA ALA A 105 19.27 7.91 -12.64
C ALA A 105 17.76 7.94 -12.94
N ALA A 106 16.95 8.43 -12.00
CA ALA A 106 15.52 8.60 -12.19
C ALA A 106 15.19 9.62 -13.28
N GLU A 107 15.90 10.76 -13.29
CA GLU A 107 15.73 11.80 -14.31
C GLU A 107 16.16 11.32 -15.71
N ARG A 108 17.24 10.53 -15.83
CA ARG A 108 17.61 9.89 -17.11
C ARG A 108 16.51 8.95 -17.61
N ARG A 109 16.00 8.04 -16.74
CA ARG A 109 14.87 7.16 -17.10
C ARG A 109 13.64 7.96 -17.53
N LEU A 110 13.34 9.05 -16.82
CA LEU A 110 12.24 9.94 -17.17
C LEU A 110 12.40 10.53 -18.58
N GLN A 111 13.60 11.00 -18.95
CA GLN A 111 13.88 11.50 -20.29
C GLN A 111 13.70 10.41 -21.36
N ASP A 112 14.16 9.19 -21.10
CA ASP A 112 14.04 8.07 -22.02
C ASP A 112 12.57 7.67 -22.23
N VAL A 113 11.80 7.57 -21.13
CA VAL A 113 10.35 7.28 -21.17
C VAL A 113 9.62 8.43 -21.88
N TRP A 114 9.98 9.69 -21.60
CA TRP A 114 9.36 10.84 -22.27
C TRP A 114 9.61 10.85 -23.78
N ARG A 115 10.85 10.57 -24.23
CA ARG A 115 11.14 10.44 -25.66
C ARG A 115 10.32 9.33 -26.33
N LEU A 116 10.12 8.20 -25.66
CA LEU A 116 9.26 7.12 -26.14
C LEU A 116 7.79 7.55 -26.16
N SER A 117 7.30 8.23 -25.13
CA SER A 117 5.91 8.69 -25.06
C SER A 117 5.56 9.65 -26.20
N ARG A 118 6.52 10.50 -26.63
CA ARG A 118 6.32 11.39 -27.78
C ARG A 118 6.12 10.63 -29.10
N LYS A 119 6.74 9.45 -29.23
CA LYS A 119 6.52 8.57 -30.40
C LYS A 119 5.17 7.87 -30.34
N LEU A 120 4.70 7.53 -29.13
CA LEU A 120 3.38 6.88 -28.93
C LEU A 120 2.21 7.85 -28.89
N LEU A 121 2.48 9.16 -28.84
CA LEU A 121 1.44 10.18 -28.72
C LEU A 121 0.42 10.17 -29.88
N PRO A 122 0.82 10.01 -31.17
CA PRO A 122 -0.12 9.94 -32.29
C PRO A 122 -1.05 8.71 -32.22
N GLU A 123 -0.64 7.65 -31.54
CA GLU A 123 -1.41 6.40 -31.40
C GLU A 123 -2.53 6.51 -30.36
N GLN A 124 -2.59 7.61 -29.59
CA GLN A 124 -3.57 7.76 -28.52
C GLN A 124 -4.93 8.17 -29.06
N ASP A 125 -5.82 7.21 -29.23
CA ASP A 125 -7.21 7.44 -29.59
C ASP A 125 -8.05 7.72 -28.32
N LEU A 126 -8.48 8.95 -28.15
CA LEU A 126 -9.35 9.35 -27.05
C LEU A 126 -10.80 8.87 -27.23
N GLY A 127 -11.20 8.51 -28.45
CA GLY A 127 -12.53 7.93 -28.72
C GLY A 127 -12.72 6.56 -28.06
N ALA A 128 -11.63 5.80 -27.91
CA ALA A 128 -11.62 4.51 -27.20
C ALA A 128 -11.56 4.65 -25.67
N VAL A 129 -11.38 5.87 -25.13
CA VAL A 129 -11.31 6.11 -23.69
C VAL A 129 -12.70 6.29 -23.10
N PRO A 130 -13.08 5.58 -22.00
CA PRO A 130 -14.39 5.77 -21.40
C PRO A 130 -14.68 7.23 -21.00
N THR A 131 -15.89 7.69 -21.23
CA THR A 131 -16.30 9.08 -20.98
C THR A 131 -16.05 9.51 -19.53
N TRP A 132 -16.21 8.60 -18.56
CA TRP A 132 -15.96 8.92 -17.17
C TRP A 132 -14.48 9.22 -16.89
N VAL A 133 -13.52 8.64 -17.64
CA VAL A 133 -12.08 8.95 -17.56
C VAL A 133 -11.81 10.30 -18.23
N GLN A 134 -12.37 10.51 -19.44
CA GLN A 134 -12.18 11.76 -20.18
C GLN A 134 -12.59 12.98 -19.34
N ARG A 135 -13.67 12.88 -18.58
CA ARG A 135 -14.17 13.97 -17.71
C ARG A 135 -13.20 14.44 -16.63
N PHE A 136 -12.15 13.65 -16.29
CA PHE A 136 -11.14 14.07 -15.32
C PHE A 136 -10.13 15.06 -15.85
N PHE A 137 -9.89 15.10 -17.15
CA PHE A 137 -8.72 15.76 -17.72
C PHE A 137 -9.09 16.68 -18.88
N HIS A 138 -8.23 17.68 -19.10
CA HIS A 138 -8.15 18.31 -20.41
C HIS A 138 -7.69 17.26 -21.45
N GLN A 139 -8.18 17.34 -22.68
CA GLN A 139 -7.91 16.33 -23.72
C GLN A 139 -6.42 16.12 -23.97
N GLU A 140 -5.65 17.20 -24.14
CA GLU A 140 -4.20 17.10 -24.37
C GLU A 140 -3.45 16.57 -23.14
N THR A 141 -3.87 16.94 -21.92
CA THR A 141 -3.33 16.35 -20.70
C THR A 141 -3.56 14.84 -20.67
N LEU A 142 -4.78 14.38 -21.01
CA LEU A 142 -5.12 12.96 -21.04
C LEU A 142 -4.29 12.21 -22.09
N ARG A 143 -4.21 12.76 -23.32
CA ARG A 143 -3.43 12.16 -24.42
C ARG A 143 -1.96 11.98 -24.04
N ASN A 144 -1.34 13.03 -23.49
CA ASN A 144 0.04 12.97 -23.02
C ASN A 144 0.22 12.01 -21.83
N ALA A 145 -0.75 11.97 -20.88
CA ALA A 145 -0.70 11.06 -19.76
C ALA A 145 -0.80 9.58 -20.18
N LEU A 146 -1.66 9.28 -21.17
CA LEU A 146 -1.79 7.93 -21.73
C LEU A 146 -0.54 7.50 -22.50
N ALA A 147 0.01 8.37 -23.34
CA ALA A 147 1.24 8.09 -24.06
C ALA A 147 2.41 7.85 -23.08
N PHE A 148 2.52 8.64 -22.01
CA PHE A 148 3.52 8.45 -20.97
C PHE A 148 3.32 7.14 -20.21
N ARG A 149 2.08 6.81 -19.84
CA ARG A 149 1.70 5.55 -19.22
C ARG A 149 2.12 4.36 -20.09
N ASP A 150 1.81 4.39 -21.39
CA ASP A 150 2.12 3.29 -22.32
C ASP A 150 3.65 3.14 -22.47
N ALA A 151 4.39 4.25 -22.55
CA ALA A 151 5.84 4.24 -22.55
C ALA A 151 6.44 3.62 -21.25
N CYS A 152 5.87 3.92 -20.08
CA CYS A 152 6.28 3.28 -18.82
C CYS A 152 6.06 1.76 -18.87
N ILE A 153 4.90 1.32 -19.34
CA ILE A 153 4.56 -0.12 -19.44
C ILE A 153 5.48 -0.82 -20.43
N GLN A 154 5.70 -0.25 -21.60
CA GLN A 154 6.60 -0.82 -22.62
C GLN A 154 8.05 -0.95 -22.11
N ARG A 155 8.49 -0.03 -21.23
CA ARG A 155 9.80 -0.06 -20.61
C ARG A 155 9.86 -0.90 -19.33
N GLY A 156 8.75 -1.37 -18.81
CA GLY A 156 8.67 -2.03 -17.50
C GLY A 156 9.09 -1.12 -16.34
N ASP A 157 8.90 0.21 -16.48
CA ASP A 157 9.30 1.17 -15.44
C ASP A 157 8.16 1.42 -14.43
N ASP A 158 8.05 0.51 -13.47
CA ASP A 158 7.07 0.60 -12.38
C ASP A 158 7.22 1.88 -11.54
N PHE A 159 8.45 2.40 -11.39
CA PHE A 159 8.69 3.61 -10.59
C PHE A 159 8.07 4.86 -11.26
N LEU A 160 8.32 5.07 -12.54
CA LEU A 160 7.74 6.20 -13.26
C LEU A 160 6.23 6.03 -13.46
N LEU A 161 5.75 4.80 -13.67
CA LEU A 161 4.32 4.53 -13.70
C LEU A 161 3.67 4.87 -12.35
N ALA A 162 4.26 4.49 -11.21
CA ALA A 162 3.76 4.89 -9.90
C ALA A 162 3.80 6.41 -9.69
N CYS A 163 4.80 7.11 -10.21
CA CYS A 163 4.88 8.56 -10.13
C CYS A 163 3.72 9.25 -10.84
N ILE A 164 3.39 8.86 -12.09
CA ILE A 164 2.26 9.45 -12.81
C ILE A 164 0.92 9.08 -12.17
N LEU A 165 0.73 7.82 -11.76
CA LEU A 165 -0.46 7.40 -11.02
C LEU A 165 -0.66 8.18 -9.72
N GLY A 166 0.46 8.59 -9.09
CA GLY A 166 0.46 9.38 -7.87
C GLY A 166 0.01 10.83 -8.05
N ILE A 167 -0.02 11.33 -9.29
CA ILE A 167 -0.42 12.71 -9.62
C ILE A 167 -1.65 12.82 -10.53
N LEU A 168 -2.34 11.70 -10.82
CA LEU A 168 -3.49 11.73 -11.73
C LEU A 168 -4.57 12.71 -11.26
N HIS A 169 -5.01 12.62 -10.01
CA HIS A 169 -6.03 13.51 -9.46
C HIS A 169 -5.84 13.73 -7.96
N HIS A 170 -6.09 14.93 -7.51
CA HIS A 170 -6.13 15.31 -6.09
C HIS A 170 -6.71 16.71 -5.94
N GLN A 171 -6.93 17.16 -4.69
CA GLN A 171 -7.36 18.52 -4.37
C GLN A 171 -6.28 19.59 -4.54
N ARG A 172 -5.04 19.21 -4.85
CA ARG A 172 -3.91 20.14 -4.95
C ARG A 172 -3.65 20.50 -6.41
N PRO A 173 -3.30 21.77 -6.71
CA PRO A 173 -3.06 22.22 -8.09
C PRO A 173 -1.94 21.50 -8.83
N GLY A 174 -0.99 20.91 -8.09
CA GLY A 174 0.16 20.17 -8.65
C GLY A 174 -0.18 18.84 -9.34
N PHE A 175 -1.46 18.44 -9.40
CA PHE A 175 -1.93 17.21 -10.02
C PHE A 175 -2.44 17.44 -11.44
N LEU A 176 -2.55 16.38 -12.24
CA LEU A 176 -3.03 16.42 -13.61
C LEU A 176 -4.53 16.73 -13.69
N SER A 177 -5.26 16.40 -12.64
CA SER A 177 -6.67 16.74 -12.47
C SER A 177 -6.92 17.23 -11.04
N TYR A 178 -7.56 18.42 -10.90
CA TYR A 178 -7.97 18.95 -9.61
C TYR A 178 -9.14 19.96 -9.78
N PRO A 179 -9.89 20.32 -8.74
CA PRO A 179 -9.96 19.56 -7.50
C PRO A 179 -10.66 18.24 -7.74
N SER A 180 -10.30 17.24 -6.97
CA SER A 180 -11.06 16.01 -6.90
C SER A 180 -11.87 15.99 -5.61
N SER A 181 -13.02 15.33 -5.63
CA SER A 181 -13.73 15.02 -4.41
C SER A 181 -12.89 14.06 -3.56
N HIS A 182 -12.76 14.32 -2.26
CA HIS A 182 -12.12 13.38 -1.35
C HIS A 182 -12.83 12.04 -1.27
N LEU A 183 -14.15 12.09 -1.43
CA LEU A 183 -15.02 10.95 -1.16
C LEU A 183 -15.18 10.08 -2.40
N VAL A 184 -15.28 10.74 -3.57
CA VAL A 184 -15.54 10.03 -4.83
C VAL A 184 -14.93 10.82 -5.98
N PRO A 185 -13.72 10.47 -6.46
CA PRO A 185 -13.03 11.20 -7.52
C PRO A 185 -13.87 11.45 -8.78
N TYR A 186 -14.78 10.54 -9.13
CA TYR A 186 -15.63 10.63 -10.33
C TYR A 186 -16.89 11.51 -10.16
N LEU A 187 -17.12 12.15 -9.00
CA LEU A 187 -18.15 13.18 -8.84
C LEU A 187 -17.62 14.59 -9.06
N ARG A 188 -16.41 14.73 -9.60
CA ARG A 188 -15.75 16.01 -9.80
C ARG A 188 -16.61 16.98 -10.63
N ASP A 189 -17.11 16.55 -11.78
CA ASP A 189 -17.91 17.34 -12.70
C ASP A 189 -19.25 17.78 -12.13
N ARG A 190 -19.83 17.03 -11.19
CA ARG A 190 -21.06 17.40 -10.47
C ARG A 190 -20.82 18.50 -9.44
N ARG A 191 -19.67 18.48 -8.74
CA ARG A 191 -19.29 19.49 -7.74
C ARG A 191 -18.65 20.72 -8.35
N PHE A 192 -17.92 20.55 -9.44
CA PHE A 192 -17.19 21.58 -10.12
C PHE A 192 -17.49 21.52 -11.62
N PRO A 193 -18.72 21.92 -12.04
CA PRO A 193 -19.08 21.90 -13.47
C PRO A 193 -18.09 22.71 -14.30
N PRO A 194 -17.65 22.23 -15.48
CA PRO A 194 -16.65 22.91 -16.32
C PRO A 194 -17.02 24.35 -16.68
N LEU A 195 -18.30 24.62 -16.89
CA LEU A 195 -18.82 25.96 -17.21
C LEU A 195 -18.62 26.98 -16.07
N LEU A 196 -18.66 26.52 -14.80
CA LEU A 196 -18.49 27.37 -13.62
C LEU A 196 -17.05 27.42 -13.12
N PHE A 197 -16.25 26.44 -13.47
CA PHE A 197 -14.88 26.25 -12.99
C PHE A 197 -13.91 25.92 -14.13
N PRO A 198 -13.82 26.79 -15.19
CA PRO A 198 -13.00 26.47 -16.38
C PRO A 198 -11.52 26.24 -16.04
N ASP A 199 -10.94 27.02 -15.13
CA ASP A 199 -9.53 26.93 -14.73
C ASP A 199 -9.14 25.55 -14.14
N MET A 200 -10.12 24.79 -13.68
CA MET A 200 -9.88 23.45 -13.15
C MET A 200 -9.69 22.40 -14.25
N TYR A 201 -10.08 22.72 -15.47
CA TYR A 201 -10.06 21.83 -16.64
C TYR A 201 -9.02 22.27 -17.68
N GLU A 202 -8.11 23.18 -17.34
CA GLU A 202 -7.02 23.61 -18.19
C GLU A 202 -6.04 22.47 -18.52
N GLU A 203 -5.32 22.67 -19.61
CA GLU A 203 -4.19 21.81 -19.95
C GLU A 203 -3.14 21.81 -18.83
N ARG A 204 -2.64 20.64 -18.52
CA ARG A 204 -1.59 20.44 -17.51
C ARG A 204 -0.40 19.74 -18.16
N ASP A 205 0.75 20.38 -18.11
CA ASP A 205 1.98 19.77 -18.65
C ASP A 205 2.37 18.52 -17.83
N VAL A 206 2.33 17.37 -18.49
CA VAL A 206 2.58 16.06 -17.87
C VAL A 206 4.05 15.92 -17.49
N PHE A 207 4.98 16.36 -18.36
CA PHE A 207 6.40 16.18 -18.14
C PHE A 207 6.90 16.95 -16.92
N SER A 208 6.55 18.23 -16.80
CA SER A 208 6.98 19.07 -15.68
C SER A 208 6.43 18.52 -14.34
N ARG A 209 5.17 18.06 -14.36
CA ARG A 209 4.51 17.53 -13.16
C ARG A 209 5.08 16.18 -12.72
N VAL A 210 5.37 15.27 -13.66
CA VAL A 210 6.07 14.02 -13.36
C VAL A 210 7.49 14.31 -12.88
N THR A 211 8.22 15.24 -13.51
CA THR A 211 9.55 15.68 -13.06
C THR A 211 9.53 16.17 -11.62
N ALA A 212 8.60 17.07 -11.30
CA ALA A 212 8.42 17.57 -9.93
C ALA A 212 8.07 16.43 -8.95
N LYS A 213 7.31 15.44 -9.41
CA LYS A 213 6.98 14.26 -8.60
C LYS A 213 8.21 13.40 -8.35
N VAL A 214 8.99 13.08 -9.36
CA VAL A 214 10.24 12.33 -9.25
C VAL A 214 11.19 13.03 -8.26
N ARG A 215 11.43 14.33 -8.42
CA ARG A 215 12.28 15.10 -7.50
C ARG A 215 11.80 15.05 -6.06
N ARG A 216 10.48 15.11 -5.83
CA ARG A 216 9.92 14.97 -4.47
C ARG A 216 10.17 13.61 -3.85
N THR A 217 10.13 12.52 -4.62
CA THR A 217 10.39 11.18 -4.10
C THR A 217 11.84 10.97 -3.68
N PHE A 218 12.76 11.78 -4.18
CA PHE A 218 14.18 11.76 -3.85
C PHE A 218 14.63 12.83 -2.85
N ARG A 219 13.71 13.52 -2.18
CA ARG A 219 14.09 14.49 -1.12
C ARG A 219 14.73 13.82 0.08
N ARG A 220 14.25 12.66 0.46
CA ARG A 220 14.77 11.78 1.49
C ARG A 220 14.69 10.35 0.98
N PRO A 221 15.60 9.96 0.07
CA PRO A 221 15.62 8.61 -0.48
C PRO A 221 16.06 7.63 0.59
N PRO A 222 15.69 6.34 0.46
CA PRO A 222 16.31 5.31 1.28
C PRO A 222 17.79 5.19 0.93
N GLY A 223 18.58 4.65 1.85
CA GLY A 223 19.90 4.13 1.53
C GLY A 223 19.82 2.97 0.52
N PRO A 224 20.95 2.48 0.03
CA PRO A 224 20.98 1.31 -0.83
C PRO A 224 20.39 0.11 -0.11
N PHE A 225 19.54 -0.63 -0.81
CA PHE A 225 19.01 -1.89 -0.29
C PHE A 225 20.02 -3.01 -0.48
N SER A 226 20.45 -3.64 0.59
CA SER A 226 21.45 -4.74 0.57
C SER A 226 20.80 -6.12 0.36
N GLU A 227 19.55 -6.29 0.82
CA GLU A 227 18.93 -7.59 0.93
C GLU A 227 17.94 -7.90 -0.21
N SER A 228 17.63 -9.19 -0.37
CA SER A 228 16.69 -9.66 -1.38
C SER A 228 15.26 -9.16 -1.11
N ARG A 229 14.59 -8.78 -2.18
CA ARG A 229 13.22 -8.26 -2.14
C ARG A 229 12.39 -8.89 -3.26
N ARG A 230 11.17 -9.28 -2.95
CA ARG A 230 10.24 -9.84 -3.92
C ARG A 230 8.85 -9.28 -3.70
N VAL A 231 8.17 -8.90 -4.80
CA VAL A 231 6.77 -8.46 -4.78
C VAL A 231 5.97 -9.29 -5.77
N ILE A 232 4.83 -9.76 -5.33
CA ILE A 232 3.97 -10.68 -6.08
C ILE A 232 2.57 -10.06 -6.16
N CYS A 233 2.03 -9.95 -7.38
CA CYS A 233 0.62 -9.61 -7.57
C CYS A 233 -0.18 -10.91 -7.58
N THR A 234 -0.84 -11.25 -6.47
CA THR A 234 -1.55 -12.52 -6.30
C THR A 234 -2.59 -12.46 -5.20
N ASP A 235 -3.59 -13.32 -5.30
CA ASP A 235 -4.48 -13.60 -4.17
C ASP A 235 -3.67 -14.17 -2.99
N ALA A 236 -3.86 -13.61 -1.80
CA ALA A 236 -3.12 -14.01 -0.61
C ALA A 236 -3.30 -15.50 -0.26
N ARG A 237 -4.44 -16.11 -0.61
CA ARG A 237 -4.68 -17.56 -0.47
C ARG A 237 -3.75 -18.40 -1.34
N LYS A 238 -3.24 -17.81 -2.43
CA LYS A 238 -2.28 -18.42 -3.37
C LYS A 238 -0.84 -17.93 -3.15
N PHE A 239 -0.62 -17.15 -2.08
CA PHE A 239 0.73 -16.66 -1.76
C PHE A 239 1.72 -17.83 -1.70
N PRO A 240 2.95 -17.69 -2.22
CA PRO A 240 3.90 -18.80 -2.24
C PRO A 240 4.20 -19.29 -0.82
N ARG A 241 4.49 -20.58 -0.69
CA ARG A 241 5.04 -21.12 0.55
C ARG A 241 6.47 -20.63 0.71
N VAL A 242 6.71 -19.88 1.77
CA VAL A 242 8.01 -19.28 2.10
C VAL A 242 8.52 -19.94 3.36
N ARG A 243 9.83 -20.21 3.43
CA ARG A 243 10.49 -20.79 4.63
C ARG A 243 11.49 -19.77 5.20
N GLY A 244 11.86 -19.95 6.45
CA GLY A 244 12.79 -19.07 7.15
C GLY A 244 12.20 -17.68 7.40
N ILE A 245 10.90 -17.62 7.67
CA ILE A 245 10.19 -16.36 7.98
C ILE A 245 10.44 -16.02 9.44
N ARG A 246 11.08 -14.88 9.70
CA ARG A 246 11.22 -14.36 11.06
C ARG A 246 9.96 -13.67 11.53
N ALA A 247 9.33 -12.88 10.67
CA ALA A 247 8.06 -12.23 10.98
C ALA A 247 7.15 -12.14 9.78
N VAL A 248 5.89 -12.49 9.95
CA VAL A 248 4.79 -12.04 9.11
C VAL A 248 4.22 -10.79 9.78
N ILE A 249 4.27 -9.66 9.09
CA ILE A 249 3.72 -8.38 9.58
C ILE A 249 2.77 -7.86 8.53
N THR A 250 1.47 -7.82 8.83
CA THR A 250 0.49 -7.50 7.80
C THR A 250 -0.77 -6.86 8.37
N SER A 251 -1.45 -6.09 7.52
CA SER A 251 -2.77 -5.52 7.79
C SER A 251 -3.75 -6.06 6.76
N PRO A 252 -4.54 -7.10 7.09
CA PRO A 252 -5.52 -7.67 6.18
C PRO A 252 -6.62 -6.66 5.85
N PRO A 253 -7.39 -6.86 4.77
CA PRO A 253 -8.49 -5.97 4.42
C PRO A 253 -9.51 -5.90 5.54
N TYR A 254 -9.94 -4.68 5.89
CA TYR A 254 -10.93 -4.45 6.94
C TYR A 254 -12.33 -4.76 6.42
N MET A 255 -13.08 -5.57 7.16
CA MET A 255 -14.35 -6.17 6.73
C MET A 255 -15.42 -5.19 6.24
N ASN A 256 -15.39 -3.92 6.65
CA ASN A 256 -16.52 -3.01 6.42
C ASN A 256 -16.15 -1.62 5.90
N GLU A 257 -14.89 -1.35 5.53
CA GLU A 257 -14.48 0.05 5.45
C GLU A 257 -14.10 0.58 4.09
N LEU A 258 -13.38 -0.18 3.30
CA LEU A 258 -12.74 0.36 2.12
C LEU A 258 -13.10 -0.49 0.89
N ASP A 259 -13.73 0.18 -0.04
CA ASP A 259 -13.83 -0.28 -1.40
C ASP A 259 -12.56 0.14 -2.14
N TYR A 260 -11.50 -0.69 -1.97
CA TYR A 260 -10.19 -0.42 -2.56
C TYR A 260 -10.23 -0.30 -4.09
N VAL A 261 -11.15 -0.98 -4.74
CA VAL A 261 -11.32 -0.95 -6.19
C VAL A 261 -11.95 0.37 -6.60
N ARG A 262 -13.05 0.74 -5.99
CA ARG A 262 -13.76 1.99 -6.26
C ARG A 262 -12.89 3.21 -5.98
N ASP A 263 -12.20 3.22 -4.84
CA ASP A 263 -11.34 4.34 -4.43
C ASP A 263 -10.11 4.52 -5.35
N ASN A 264 -9.70 3.45 -6.03
CA ASN A 264 -8.57 3.46 -6.97
C ASN A 264 -8.97 3.22 -8.43
N ARG A 265 -10.26 3.28 -8.78
CA ARG A 265 -10.79 2.95 -10.11
C ARG A 265 -10.04 3.63 -11.25
N LEU A 266 -9.79 4.93 -11.16
CA LEU A 266 -9.03 5.65 -12.21
C LEU A 266 -7.60 5.12 -12.34
N ARG A 267 -6.92 4.85 -11.22
CA ARG A 267 -5.54 4.32 -11.23
C ARG A 267 -5.49 2.90 -11.76
N LEU A 268 -6.44 2.06 -11.38
CA LEU A 268 -6.58 0.70 -11.90
C LEU A 268 -6.82 0.71 -13.39
N TRP A 269 -7.71 1.57 -13.89
CA TRP A 269 -7.93 1.73 -15.31
C TRP A 269 -6.66 2.22 -16.06
N PHE A 270 -5.86 3.09 -15.45
CA PHE A 270 -4.57 3.49 -16.03
C PHE A 270 -3.53 2.36 -16.01
N ILE A 271 -3.63 1.38 -15.13
CA ILE A 271 -2.74 0.19 -15.14
C ILE A 271 -3.15 -0.76 -16.24
N ASP A 272 -4.43 -1.10 -16.28
CA ASP A 272 -4.99 -2.05 -17.25
C ASP A 272 -6.36 -1.57 -17.72
N ARG A 273 -6.44 -1.14 -18.99
CA ARG A 273 -7.68 -0.62 -19.61
C ARG A 273 -8.78 -1.69 -19.71
N SER A 274 -8.41 -2.98 -19.60
CA SER A 274 -9.34 -4.12 -19.68
C SER A 274 -9.84 -4.61 -18.32
N LEU A 275 -9.39 -4.01 -17.19
CA LEU A 275 -9.88 -4.41 -15.88
C LEU A 275 -11.39 -4.22 -15.80
N PRO A 276 -12.16 -5.28 -15.49
CA PRO A 276 -13.61 -5.20 -15.45
C PRO A 276 -14.08 -4.23 -14.35
N GLU A 277 -15.19 -3.56 -14.64
CA GLU A 277 -15.95 -2.86 -13.61
C GLU A 277 -16.46 -3.91 -12.61
N GLY A 278 -16.16 -3.75 -11.31
CA GLY A 278 -16.74 -4.62 -10.29
C GLY A 278 -15.86 -5.74 -9.76
N LEU A 279 -14.55 -5.50 -9.59
CA LEU A 279 -13.70 -6.35 -8.74
C LEU A 279 -14.12 -6.29 -7.23
N GLU A 280 -15.39 -6.04 -6.97
CA GLU A 280 -15.92 -6.01 -5.61
C GLU A 280 -16.10 -7.44 -5.12
N LEU A 281 -15.42 -7.78 -4.04
CA LEU A 281 -15.76 -8.96 -3.22
C LEU A 281 -17.06 -8.64 -2.45
N GLY A 282 -18.16 -8.61 -3.17
CA GLY A 282 -19.49 -8.49 -2.61
C GLY A 282 -19.87 -9.78 -1.87
N CYS A 283 -19.40 -9.97 -0.66
CA CYS A 283 -19.84 -11.07 0.18
C CYS A 283 -20.96 -10.62 1.12
N ARG A 284 -22.07 -11.35 1.15
CA ARG A 284 -23.18 -11.10 2.09
C ARG A 284 -22.76 -11.36 3.52
N ASP A 285 -21.94 -12.39 3.76
CA ASP A 285 -21.37 -12.73 5.05
C ASP A 285 -19.88 -12.35 5.08
N ARG A 286 -19.61 -11.16 5.57
CA ARG A 286 -18.25 -10.60 5.60
C ARG A 286 -17.37 -11.23 6.67
N GLU A 287 -17.97 -11.71 7.77
CA GLU A 287 -17.22 -12.38 8.84
C GLU A 287 -16.75 -13.75 8.38
N ALA A 288 -17.63 -14.56 7.79
CA ALA A 288 -17.25 -15.85 7.23
C ALA A 288 -16.20 -15.70 6.12
N ALA A 289 -16.33 -14.69 5.27
CA ALA A 289 -15.34 -14.41 4.22
C ALA A 289 -13.98 -14.01 4.82
N PHE A 290 -13.97 -13.17 5.86
CA PHE A 290 -12.74 -12.79 6.58
C PHE A 290 -12.09 -14.01 7.23
N MET A 291 -12.85 -14.82 7.97
CA MET A 291 -12.36 -16.04 8.64
C MET A 291 -11.77 -17.02 7.63
N THR A 292 -12.45 -17.25 6.50
CA THR A 292 -11.99 -18.14 5.42
C THR A 292 -10.70 -17.62 4.80
N LEU A 293 -10.64 -16.33 4.49
CA LEU A 293 -9.44 -15.70 3.91
C LEU A 293 -8.26 -15.80 4.88
N MET A 294 -8.47 -15.36 6.12
CA MET A 294 -7.40 -15.32 7.12
C MET A 294 -6.95 -16.73 7.53
N GLY A 295 -7.88 -17.67 7.68
CA GLY A 295 -7.55 -19.09 7.93
C GLY A 295 -6.65 -19.63 6.82
N SER A 296 -7.03 -19.46 5.57
CA SER A 296 -6.25 -19.91 4.41
C SER A 296 -4.84 -19.30 4.40
N VAL A 297 -4.71 -18.00 4.66
CA VAL A 297 -3.42 -17.29 4.61
C VAL A 297 -2.54 -17.65 5.81
N CYS A 298 -3.11 -17.63 7.02
CA CYS A 298 -2.37 -17.93 8.23
C CYS A 298 -1.87 -19.38 8.24
N CYS A 299 -2.74 -20.35 7.93
CA CYS A 299 -2.35 -21.77 7.85
C CYS A 299 -1.30 -22.03 6.75
N ARG A 300 -1.34 -21.26 5.66
CA ARG A 300 -0.36 -21.39 4.59
C ARG A 300 1.03 -20.87 4.96
N LEU A 301 1.12 -19.80 5.73
CA LEU A 301 2.38 -19.16 6.12
C LEU A 301 2.98 -19.74 7.43
N ALA A 302 2.13 -20.19 8.35
CA ALA A 302 2.54 -20.68 9.67
C ALA A 302 3.68 -21.73 9.64
N PRO A 303 3.67 -22.73 8.73
CA PRO A 303 4.76 -23.74 8.69
C PRO A 303 6.12 -23.13 8.30
N GLY A 304 6.11 -21.99 7.60
CA GLY A 304 7.32 -21.32 7.15
C GLY A 304 7.95 -20.37 8.18
N ILE A 305 7.24 -20.06 9.25
CA ILE A 305 7.74 -19.18 10.31
C ILE A 305 8.72 -19.97 11.19
N GLU A 306 9.87 -19.40 11.48
CA GLU A 306 10.89 -20.00 12.34
C GLU A 306 10.40 -20.16 13.79
N ARG A 307 11.05 -21.04 14.56
CA ARG A 307 10.88 -21.07 16.01
C ARG A 307 11.17 -19.65 16.56
N ASP A 308 10.37 -19.21 17.52
CA ASP A 308 10.43 -17.85 18.07
C ASP A 308 10.17 -16.73 17.06
N GLY A 309 9.70 -17.07 15.86
CA GLY A 309 9.24 -16.12 14.88
C GLY A 309 7.83 -15.60 15.18
N TYR A 310 7.43 -14.56 14.48
CA TYR A 310 6.23 -13.80 14.80
C TYR A 310 5.18 -13.82 13.70
N PHE A 311 3.94 -13.83 14.13
CA PHE A 311 2.78 -13.48 13.30
C PHE A 311 2.14 -12.22 13.88
N ILE A 312 2.29 -11.09 13.22
CA ILE A 312 1.84 -9.77 13.68
C ILE A 312 0.74 -9.28 12.76
N LEU A 313 -0.46 -9.14 13.31
CA LEU A 313 -1.66 -8.74 12.57
C LEU A 313 -2.16 -7.39 13.08
N VAL A 314 -2.28 -6.43 12.16
CA VAL A 314 -2.87 -5.12 12.44
C VAL A 314 -4.27 -5.12 11.86
N VAL A 315 -5.26 -5.16 12.72
CA VAL A 315 -6.68 -5.25 12.36
C VAL A 315 -7.44 -4.02 12.81
N GLY A 316 -8.31 -3.52 11.96
CA GLY A 316 -9.16 -2.36 12.26
C GLY A 316 -10.61 -2.77 12.45
N ASP A 317 -11.31 -2.07 13.32
CA ASP A 317 -12.75 -2.24 13.52
C ASP A 317 -13.53 -1.25 12.68
N ALA A 318 -14.55 -1.75 12.00
CA ALA A 318 -15.53 -0.90 11.31
C ALA A 318 -16.57 -0.41 12.28
N THR A 319 -16.77 0.89 12.33
CA THR A 319 -17.80 1.54 13.17
C THR A 319 -19.17 1.68 12.48
N ARG A 320 -19.33 1.19 11.26
CA ARG A 320 -20.62 1.24 10.55
C ARG A 320 -21.57 0.12 11.01
N GLY A 321 -22.80 0.49 11.39
CA GLY A 321 -23.87 -0.46 11.66
C GLY A 321 -23.87 -1.10 13.05
N GLY A 322 -23.33 -0.43 14.08
CA GLY A 322 -23.38 -0.94 15.47
C GLY A 322 -22.32 -2.01 15.79
N GLY A 323 -21.30 -2.15 14.92
CA GLY A 323 -20.18 -3.07 15.16
C GLY A 323 -19.46 -2.75 16.48
N ARG A 324 -19.22 -3.79 17.30
CA ARG A 324 -18.49 -3.65 18.57
C ARG A 324 -17.00 -3.39 18.29
N ALA A 325 -16.43 -2.43 19.01
CA ALA A 325 -14.97 -2.22 19.00
C ALA A 325 -14.25 -3.50 19.47
N GLY A 326 -13.21 -3.91 18.74
CA GLY A 326 -12.46 -5.14 19.04
C GLY A 326 -13.01 -6.41 18.37
N HIS A 327 -14.04 -6.31 17.55
CA HIS A 327 -14.68 -7.48 16.94
C HIS A 327 -13.75 -8.22 15.97
N THR A 328 -13.06 -7.51 15.07
CA THR A 328 -12.11 -8.12 14.13
C THR A 328 -10.92 -8.76 14.85
N ALA A 329 -10.47 -8.14 15.95
CA ALA A 329 -9.42 -8.71 16.79
C ALA A 329 -9.89 -9.99 17.48
N ALA A 330 -11.13 -10.04 17.99
CA ALA A 330 -11.73 -11.22 18.60
C ALA A 330 -11.86 -12.39 17.62
N LEU A 331 -12.34 -12.12 16.39
CA LEU A 331 -12.39 -13.12 15.31
C LEU A 331 -11.01 -13.67 14.96
N THR A 332 -10.00 -12.81 14.92
CA THR A 332 -8.62 -13.22 14.67
C THR A 332 -8.08 -14.10 15.82
N GLN A 333 -8.38 -13.76 17.06
CA GLN A 333 -8.00 -14.58 18.22
C GLN A 333 -8.71 -15.94 18.20
N GLN A 334 -9.99 -15.97 17.85
CA GLN A 334 -10.75 -17.21 17.67
C GLN A 334 -10.11 -18.10 16.60
N LEU A 335 -9.70 -17.50 15.45
CA LEU A 335 -9.01 -18.23 14.39
C LEU A 335 -7.72 -18.91 14.90
N PHE A 336 -6.89 -18.18 15.63
CA PHE A 336 -5.64 -18.73 16.18
C PHE A 336 -5.88 -19.81 17.25
N ALA A 337 -7.02 -19.77 17.95
CA ALA A 337 -7.40 -20.78 18.94
C ALA A 337 -8.01 -22.05 18.29
N SER A 338 -8.66 -21.93 17.15
CA SER A 338 -9.40 -23.03 16.51
C SER A 338 -8.61 -23.81 15.46
N GLU A 339 -7.63 -23.16 14.78
CA GLU A 339 -6.90 -23.76 13.68
C GLU A 339 -5.69 -24.57 14.19
N ALA A 340 -5.66 -25.87 13.91
CA ALA A 340 -4.57 -26.76 14.33
C ALA A 340 -3.19 -26.31 13.84
N ALA A 341 -3.10 -25.74 12.62
CA ALA A 341 -1.85 -25.22 12.06
C ALA A 341 -1.33 -23.99 12.82
N LEU A 342 -2.16 -23.34 13.63
CA LEU A 342 -1.84 -22.15 14.43
C LEU A 342 -1.67 -22.47 15.93
N SER A 343 -1.87 -23.71 16.36
CA SER A 343 -1.77 -24.14 17.76
C SER A 343 -0.39 -23.90 18.41
N LEU A 344 0.65 -23.77 17.57
CA LEU A 344 2.01 -23.45 18.01
C LEU A 344 2.24 -21.95 18.26
N PHE A 345 1.23 -21.10 18.02
CA PHE A 345 1.35 -19.66 18.20
C PHE A 345 0.69 -19.20 19.50
N ARG A 346 1.45 -18.51 20.34
CA ARG A 346 0.97 -17.92 21.58
C ARG A 346 0.80 -16.40 21.41
N LEU A 347 -0.33 -15.86 21.83
CA LEU A 347 -0.54 -14.42 21.90
C LEU A 347 0.34 -13.82 23.01
N GLU A 348 1.32 -13.00 22.63
CA GLU A 348 2.23 -12.32 23.57
C GLU A 348 1.80 -10.89 23.88
N GLY A 349 1.08 -10.25 22.98
CA GLY A 349 0.68 -8.86 23.18
C GLY A 349 -0.50 -8.43 22.32
N THR A 350 -1.26 -7.51 22.89
CA THR A 350 -2.35 -6.80 22.19
C THR A 350 -2.19 -5.31 22.42
N TYR A 351 -2.03 -4.54 21.35
CA TYR A 351 -1.81 -3.10 21.43
C TYR A 351 -2.91 -2.38 20.65
N ARG A 352 -3.41 -1.26 21.18
CA ARG A 352 -4.43 -0.46 20.52
C ARG A 352 -3.87 0.88 20.07
N ASP A 353 -4.16 1.25 18.84
CA ASP A 353 -3.82 2.54 18.25
C ASP A 353 -5.08 3.29 17.83
N LYS A 354 -5.16 4.58 18.21
CA LYS A 354 -6.29 5.43 17.83
C LYS A 354 -5.95 6.21 16.56
N ILE A 355 -6.83 6.13 15.56
CA ILE A 355 -6.70 6.89 14.32
C ILE A 355 -7.56 8.15 14.42
N PRO A 356 -6.98 9.35 14.54
CA PRO A 356 -7.71 10.62 14.61
C PRO A 356 -8.55 10.86 13.34
N ASP A 357 -9.71 11.50 13.48
CA ASP A 357 -10.64 11.80 12.37
C ASP A 357 -10.02 12.60 11.22
N LEU A 358 -9.07 13.50 11.51
CA LEU A 358 -8.35 14.28 10.50
C LEU A 358 -7.58 13.43 9.49
N ARG A 359 -7.33 12.16 9.78
CA ARG A 359 -6.56 11.21 8.94
C ARG A 359 -7.44 10.22 8.19
N ARG A 360 -8.75 10.31 8.36
CA ARG A 360 -9.70 9.43 7.67
C ARG A 360 -10.00 9.94 6.27
N SER A 361 -10.04 9.03 5.33
CA SER A 361 -10.45 9.33 3.96
C SER A 361 -11.95 9.66 3.84
N ARG A 362 -12.75 9.22 4.80
CA ARG A 362 -14.20 9.46 4.89
C ARG A 362 -14.52 10.04 6.26
N ARG A 363 -14.81 11.34 6.29
CA ARG A 363 -15.12 12.10 7.52
C ARG A 363 -16.58 11.98 7.99
N GLU A 364 -17.40 11.20 7.30
CA GLU A 364 -18.85 11.13 7.54
C GLU A 364 -19.25 10.23 8.73
N CYS A 365 -18.30 9.60 9.40
CA CYS A 365 -18.58 8.76 10.57
C CYS A 365 -17.99 9.41 11.81
N ASN A 366 -18.85 9.84 12.72
CA ASN A 366 -18.46 10.24 14.07
C ASN A 366 -17.89 9.04 14.81
N GLY A 367 -16.73 9.18 15.41
CA GLY A 367 -16.10 8.18 16.25
C GLY A 367 -14.61 7.96 15.93
N THR A 368 -13.85 7.57 16.92
CA THR A 368 -12.43 7.22 16.79
C THR A 368 -12.31 5.81 16.26
N LYS A 369 -11.64 5.64 15.12
CA LYS A 369 -11.23 4.31 14.67
C LYS A 369 -10.10 3.81 15.53
N THR A 370 -10.16 2.53 15.87
CA THR A 370 -9.10 1.85 16.60
C THR A 370 -8.53 0.75 15.72
N GLU A 371 -7.22 0.72 15.60
CA GLU A 371 -6.48 -0.43 15.09
C GLU A 371 -5.96 -1.23 16.28
N THR A 372 -6.04 -2.56 16.16
CA THR A 372 -5.51 -3.48 17.17
C THR A 372 -4.37 -4.27 16.55
N VAL A 373 -3.21 -4.22 17.19
CA VAL A 373 -2.04 -5.04 16.84
C VAL A 373 -2.08 -6.29 17.70
N LEU A 374 -2.17 -7.46 17.05
CA LEU A 374 -2.10 -8.76 17.68
C LEU A 374 -0.74 -9.38 17.41
N LEU A 375 0.00 -9.70 18.46
CA LEU A 375 1.35 -10.21 18.41
C LEU A 375 1.38 -11.67 18.83
N TYR A 376 1.54 -12.57 17.88
CA TYR A 376 1.68 -14.00 18.14
C TYR A 376 3.12 -14.46 17.94
N ARG A 377 3.68 -15.17 18.90
CA ARG A 377 5.00 -15.81 18.81
C ARG A 377 4.83 -17.30 18.61
N ARG A 378 5.62 -17.88 17.72
CA ARG A 378 5.69 -19.33 17.56
C ARG A 378 6.44 -19.97 18.73
N VAL A 379 5.74 -20.80 19.50
CA VAL A 379 6.29 -21.56 20.61
C VAL A 379 6.23 -23.05 20.24
N GLY A 380 7.33 -23.76 20.26
CA GLY A 380 7.36 -25.19 19.94
C GLY A 380 8.18 -25.55 18.71
N SER A 381 8.67 -26.76 18.67
CA SER A 381 9.39 -27.35 17.56
C SER A 381 8.41 -27.79 16.48
N SER A 382 8.72 -27.53 15.21
CA SER A 382 8.20 -28.39 14.15
C SER A 382 8.75 -29.79 14.40
N THR A 383 7.92 -30.72 14.81
CA THR A 383 8.23 -32.15 14.72
C THR A 383 8.33 -32.54 13.26
#